data_8d2feb7652a7e923e7ca82b04278bc41
#
_entry.id   8d2feb7652a7e923e7ca82b04278bc41
#
_cell.length_a   1.000
_cell.length_b   1.000
_cell.length_c   1.000
_cell.angle_alpha   90.00
_cell.angle_beta   90.00
_cell.angle_gamma   90.00
#
_symmetry.space_group_name_H-M   'P 1'
#
loop_
_entity.id
_entity.type
_entity.pdbx_description
1 polymer ?
#
loop_
_entity_poly.entity_id
_entity_poly.type
_entity_poly.pdbx_seq_one_letter_code
_entity_poly.pdbx_strand_id
1 'polypeptide(L)'
;RTDLFTAEGGEIPAHWISTDPEQPALLTSLTYQSVTLPARGDETLDSVAIMCWMDNLLVGQKQLANTPEEAQVWIKSLQENNPDYYNERLAFYRKKMRDDISLGGDTLKVLHTSALRALERLRNNKVGLVILDECHHLMGHWGRVLAAVNEYLGNPIVLGLTATPPDTKKAGPTDVRRYMEYFGPVDYEVPVPAVVKDGFLAPYQDLAYLVR
;
A
#
# COMPACT_ATOMS: atom_id res chain seq x y z
N ARG A 1 24.85 -0.07 4.63
CA ARG A 1 24.30 1.08 3.82
C ARG A 1 25.03 2.39 4.07
N THR A 2 25.63 2.60 5.22
CA THR A 2 26.58 3.69 5.49
C THR A 2 27.80 3.64 4.60
N ASP A 3 28.24 2.44 4.18
CA ASP A 3 29.47 2.22 3.40
C ASP A 3 29.41 2.83 2.00
N LEU A 4 28.22 2.95 1.40
CA LEU A 4 28.06 3.58 0.08
C LEU A 4 28.26 5.10 0.10
N PHE A 5 27.97 5.74 1.21
CA PHE A 5 28.11 7.19 1.38
C PHE A 5 29.49 7.60 1.91
N THR A 6 30.21 6.68 2.54
CA THR A 6 31.59 6.88 2.98
C THR A 6 32.62 6.72 1.86
N ALA A 7 32.26 6.08 0.76
CA ALA A 7 33.16 5.86 -0.39
C ALA A 7 33.68 7.16 -1.06
N GLU A 8 32.98 8.28 -0.89
CA GLU A 8 33.38 9.60 -1.37
C GLU A 8 33.95 10.54 -0.30
N GLY A 9 34.32 10.01 0.86
CA GLY A 9 35.11 10.76 1.87
C GLY A 9 34.34 11.64 2.83
N GLY A 10 33.01 11.48 2.94
CA GLY A 10 32.21 12.20 3.92
C GLY A 10 31.61 11.26 4.96
N GLU A 11 31.83 11.51 6.24
CA GLU A 11 31.07 10.84 7.30
C GLU A 11 29.63 11.39 7.33
N ILE A 12 28.64 10.52 7.08
CA ILE A 12 27.24 10.90 7.31
C ILE A 12 26.97 10.78 8.81
N PRO A 13 26.56 11.87 9.46
CA PRO A 13 26.18 11.80 10.86
C PRO A 13 25.07 10.76 11.08
N ALA A 14 25.28 9.83 12.02
CA ALA A 14 24.33 8.73 12.28
C ALA A 14 22.90 9.24 12.58
N HIS A 15 22.76 10.44 13.15
CA HIS A 15 21.47 11.05 13.44
C HIS A 15 20.70 11.54 12.20
N TRP A 16 21.33 11.55 11.01
CA TRP A 16 20.65 11.87 9.76
C TRP A 16 19.87 10.69 9.16
N ILE A 17 20.12 9.48 9.67
CA ILE A 17 19.51 8.26 9.15
C ILE A 17 18.61 7.65 10.21
N SER A 18 17.37 7.33 9.84
CA SER A 18 16.43 6.61 10.69
C SER A 18 15.75 5.49 9.93
N THR A 19 15.43 4.41 10.65
CA THR A 19 14.52 3.34 10.22
C THR A 19 13.29 3.27 11.14
N ASP A 20 13.20 4.18 12.11
CA ASP A 20 12.13 4.26 13.09
C ASP A 20 11.06 5.25 12.61
N PRO A 21 9.82 4.82 12.35
CA PRO A 21 8.73 5.70 12.00
C PRO A 21 8.33 6.66 13.12
N GLU A 22 8.72 6.34 14.37
CA GLU A 22 8.48 7.20 15.54
C GLU A 22 9.47 8.36 15.64
N GLN A 23 10.65 8.21 15.02
CA GLN A 23 11.73 9.20 15.04
C GLN A 23 12.31 9.42 13.63
N PRO A 24 11.55 10.00 12.70
CA PRO A 24 12.05 10.27 11.35
C PRO A 24 13.22 11.26 11.38
N ALA A 25 14.22 11.01 10.54
CA ALA A 25 15.40 11.82 10.35
C ALA A 25 15.45 12.41 8.92
N LEU A 26 16.54 13.08 8.55
CA LEU A 26 16.73 13.65 7.23
C LEU A 26 16.57 12.59 6.12
N LEU A 27 17.12 11.39 6.35
CA LEU A 27 16.92 10.19 5.52
C LEU A 27 16.19 9.15 6.37
N THR A 28 14.97 8.84 6.00
CA THR A 28 14.16 7.85 6.72
C THR A 28 13.83 6.69 5.78
N SER A 29 14.30 5.48 6.12
CA SER A 29 14.01 4.26 5.37
C SER A 29 12.93 3.47 6.09
N LEU A 30 11.76 3.36 5.49
CA LEU A 30 10.61 2.64 6.05
C LEU A 30 10.16 1.53 5.10
N THR A 31 9.51 0.52 5.64
CA THR A 31 8.75 -0.43 4.83
C THR A 31 7.42 0.19 4.43
N TYR A 32 6.83 -0.24 3.32
CA TYR A 32 5.49 0.20 2.91
C TYR A 32 4.46 -0.02 4.03
N GLN A 33 4.56 -1.14 4.74
CA GLN A 33 3.66 -1.48 5.84
C GLN A 33 3.68 -0.43 6.97
N SER A 34 4.81 0.18 7.24
CA SER A 34 4.93 1.19 8.31
C SER A 34 4.02 2.40 8.09
N VAL A 35 3.73 2.74 6.82
CA VAL A 35 2.93 3.91 6.44
C VAL A 35 1.61 3.56 5.76
N THR A 36 1.38 2.28 5.48
CA THR A 36 0.19 1.81 4.77
C THR A 36 -0.50 0.65 5.48
N LEU A 37 -0.09 0.34 6.74
CA LEU A 37 -0.69 -0.73 7.52
C LEU A 37 -2.20 -0.51 7.63
N PRO A 38 -3.02 -1.43 7.12
CA PRO A 38 -4.46 -1.32 7.30
C PRO A 38 -4.83 -1.59 8.76
N ALA A 39 -5.88 -0.95 9.22
CA ALA A 39 -6.48 -1.24 10.51
C ALA A 39 -7.02 -2.69 10.50
N ARG A 40 -6.21 -3.63 10.99
CA ARG A 40 -6.63 -5.03 11.18
C ARG A 40 -7.09 -5.21 12.61
N GLY A 41 -8.36 -5.63 12.78
CA GLY A 41 -8.93 -5.87 14.11
C GLY A 41 -9.04 -4.60 14.95
N ASP A 42 -8.97 -3.44 14.32
CA ASP A 42 -9.29 -2.18 14.97
C ASP A 42 -10.82 -2.09 15.10
N GLU A 43 -11.31 -1.86 16.30
CA GLU A 43 -12.73 -1.70 16.59
C GLU A 43 -13.42 -0.71 15.63
N THR A 44 -12.67 0.27 15.13
CA THR A 44 -13.16 1.26 14.18
C THR A 44 -13.49 0.66 12.81
N LEU A 45 -12.59 -0.16 12.24
CA LEU A 45 -12.83 -0.80 10.93
C LEU A 45 -13.91 -1.87 11.04
N ASP A 46 -13.92 -2.62 12.14
CA ASP A 46 -14.94 -3.63 12.40
C ASP A 46 -16.30 -2.99 12.61
N SER A 47 -16.37 -1.89 13.34
CA SER A 47 -17.60 -1.13 13.53
C SER A 47 -18.16 -0.63 12.19
N VAL A 48 -17.31 -0.06 11.33
CA VAL A 48 -17.72 0.41 10.00
C VAL A 48 -18.13 -0.76 9.09
N ALA A 49 -17.38 -1.86 9.11
CA ALA A 49 -17.73 -3.06 8.35
C ALA A 49 -19.05 -3.68 8.80
N ILE A 50 -19.31 -3.72 10.11
CA ILE A 50 -20.58 -4.16 10.69
C ILE A 50 -21.73 -3.22 10.30
N MET A 51 -21.53 -1.90 10.34
CA MET A 51 -22.55 -0.95 9.88
C MET A 51 -22.90 -1.17 8.41
N CYS A 52 -21.89 -1.34 7.53
CA CYS A 52 -22.13 -1.65 6.12
C CYS A 52 -22.85 -2.99 5.93
N TRP A 53 -22.57 -3.98 6.77
CA TRP A 53 -23.29 -5.25 6.78
C TRP A 53 -24.74 -5.06 7.22
N MET A 54 -24.98 -4.30 8.29
CA MET A 54 -26.34 -3.95 8.76
C MET A 54 -27.14 -3.25 7.66
N ASP A 55 -26.58 -2.25 7.00
CA ASP A 55 -27.23 -1.56 5.88
C ASP A 55 -27.62 -2.54 4.75
N ASN A 56 -26.74 -3.50 4.46
CA ASN A 56 -27.05 -4.51 3.45
C ASN A 56 -28.15 -5.48 3.88
N LEU A 57 -28.31 -5.75 5.18
CA LEU A 57 -29.43 -6.55 5.72
C LEU A 57 -30.75 -5.79 5.62
N LEU A 58 -30.72 -4.45 5.77
CA LEU A 58 -31.90 -3.59 5.74
C LEU A 58 -32.38 -3.28 4.31
N VAL A 59 -31.44 -3.03 3.39
CA VAL A 59 -31.73 -2.51 2.03
C VAL A 59 -31.35 -3.48 0.94
N GLY A 60 -30.69 -4.61 1.27
CA GLY A 60 -30.23 -5.61 0.29
C GLY A 60 -31.38 -6.36 -0.39
N GLN A 61 -31.05 -7.03 -1.52
CA GLN A 61 -32.01 -7.78 -2.36
C GLN A 61 -32.86 -8.82 -1.58
N LYS A 62 -32.44 -9.23 -0.39
CA LYS A 62 -33.15 -10.22 0.46
C LYS A 62 -33.65 -9.65 1.77
N GLN A 63 -33.63 -8.36 1.97
CA GLN A 63 -34.09 -7.68 3.19
C GLN A 63 -34.31 -8.62 4.41
N LEU A 64 -33.20 -8.94 5.10
CA LEU A 64 -33.23 -9.94 6.19
C LEU A 64 -33.53 -9.32 7.56
N ALA A 65 -33.58 -8.00 7.65
CA ALA A 65 -33.97 -7.24 8.83
C ALA A 65 -34.80 -6.03 8.42
N ASN A 66 -35.72 -5.62 9.30
CA ASN A 66 -36.59 -4.45 9.07
C ASN A 66 -36.11 -3.22 9.86
N THR A 67 -35.36 -3.45 10.93
CA THR A 67 -34.81 -2.37 11.76
C THR A 67 -33.32 -2.57 12.05
N PRO A 68 -32.58 -1.49 12.36
CA PRO A 68 -31.17 -1.59 12.74
C PRO A 68 -30.94 -2.52 13.95
N GLU A 69 -31.85 -2.52 14.90
CA GLU A 69 -31.80 -3.37 16.09
C GLU A 69 -31.92 -4.85 15.73
N GLU A 70 -32.84 -5.20 14.82
CA GLU A 70 -32.97 -6.56 14.30
C GLU A 70 -31.70 -7.01 13.56
N ALA A 71 -31.13 -6.15 12.72
CA ALA A 71 -29.87 -6.42 12.02
C ALA A 71 -28.72 -6.67 12.99
N GLN A 72 -28.62 -5.86 14.04
CA GLN A 72 -27.60 -6.01 15.07
C GLN A 72 -27.75 -7.32 15.85
N VAL A 73 -28.96 -7.65 16.25
CA VAL A 73 -29.28 -8.92 16.96
C VAL A 73 -28.94 -10.11 16.07
N TRP A 74 -29.28 -10.03 14.79
CA TRP A 74 -28.97 -11.08 13.82
C TRP A 74 -27.46 -11.31 13.66
N ILE A 75 -26.67 -10.24 13.52
CA ILE A 75 -25.21 -10.32 13.40
C ILE A 75 -24.61 -10.89 14.70
N LYS A 76 -25.08 -10.44 15.86
CA LYS A 76 -24.62 -10.96 17.14
C LYS A 76 -24.94 -12.44 17.31
N SER A 77 -26.12 -12.87 16.91
CA SER A 77 -26.50 -14.29 16.89
C SER A 77 -25.60 -15.12 16.01
N LEU A 78 -25.18 -14.60 14.86
CA LEU A 78 -24.18 -15.28 14.01
C LEU A 78 -22.82 -15.38 14.68
N GLN A 79 -22.38 -14.34 15.36
CA GLN A 79 -21.11 -14.37 16.08
C GLN A 79 -21.09 -15.46 17.15
N GLU A 80 -22.22 -15.71 17.81
CA GLU A 80 -22.35 -16.71 18.88
C GLU A 80 -22.58 -18.13 18.33
N ASN A 81 -23.42 -18.29 17.31
CA ASN A 81 -23.88 -19.59 16.84
C ASN A 81 -23.18 -20.10 15.57
N ASN A 82 -22.56 -19.24 14.79
CA ASN A 82 -21.83 -19.59 13.57
C ASN A 82 -20.63 -18.67 13.35
N PRO A 83 -19.59 -18.78 14.22
CA PRO A 83 -18.44 -17.87 14.20
C PRO A 83 -17.66 -17.91 12.87
N ASP A 84 -17.60 -19.06 12.20
CA ASP A 84 -16.89 -19.19 10.90
C ASP A 84 -17.57 -18.33 9.83
N TYR A 85 -18.88 -18.42 9.70
CA TYR A 85 -19.65 -17.59 8.77
C TYR A 85 -19.59 -16.11 9.15
N TYR A 86 -19.65 -15.77 10.44
CA TYR A 86 -19.49 -14.39 10.92
C TYR A 86 -18.14 -13.82 10.49
N ASN A 87 -17.05 -14.56 10.72
CA ASN A 87 -15.69 -14.12 10.38
C ASN A 87 -15.51 -13.97 8.86
N GLU A 88 -16.05 -14.89 8.05
CA GLU A 88 -16.04 -14.80 6.60
C GLU A 88 -16.76 -13.54 6.10
N ARG A 89 -17.97 -13.29 6.62
CA ARG A 89 -18.77 -12.12 6.25
C ARG A 89 -18.12 -10.81 6.71
N LEU A 90 -17.59 -10.77 7.91
CA LEU A 90 -16.87 -9.61 8.42
C LEU A 90 -15.63 -9.31 7.56
N ALA A 91 -14.87 -10.34 7.17
CA ALA A 91 -13.74 -10.18 6.27
C ALA A 91 -14.16 -9.66 4.88
N PHE A 92 -15.30 -10.14 4.35
CA PHE A 92 -15.88 -9.63 3.11
C PHE A 92 -16.22 -8.14 3.19
N TYR A 93 -16.91 -7.71 4.25
CA TYR A 93 -17.28 -6.29 4.42
C TYR A 93 -16.07 -5.41 4.71
N ARG A 94 -15.07 -5.88 5.47
CA ARG A 94 -13.79 -5.19 5.64
C ARG A 94 -13.08 -4.98 4.29
N LYS A 95 -13.09 -6.01 3.42
CA LYS A 95 -12.54 -5.90 2.06
C LYS A 95 -13.34 -4.91 1.23
N LYS A 96 -14.68 -5.04 1.21
CA LYS A 96 -15.57 -4.14 0.47
C LYS A 96 -15.37 -2.69 0.90
N MET A 97 -15.33 -2.41 2.20
CA MET A 97 -15.08 -1.06 2.72
C MET A 97 -13.72 -0.51 2.27
N ARG A 98 -12.66 -1.33 2.31
CA ARG A 98 -11.35 -0.91 1.81
C ARG A 98 -11.38 -0.60 0.32
N ASP A 99 -12.11 -1.39 -0.46
CA ASP A 99 -12.24 -1.19 -1.89
C ASP A 99 -13.09 0.06 -2.20
N ASP A 100 -14.19 0.28 -1.50
CA ASP A 100 -15.09 1.45 -1.66
C ASP A 100 -14.40 2.75 -1.23
N ILE A 101 -13.68 2.76 -0.11
CA ILE A 101 -12.86 3.89 0.34
C ILE A 101 -11.72 4.16 -0.66
N SER A 102 -11.17 3.12 -1.27
CA SER A 102 -10.16 3.25 -2.33
C SER A 102 -10.72 3.83 -3.63
N LEU A 103 -12.03 3.81 -3.86
CA LEU A 103 -12.66 4.28 -5.09
C LEU A 103 -13.15 5.72 -5.04
N GLY A 104 -13.28 6.33 -3.89
CA GLY A 104 -13.79 7.71 -3.77
C GLY A 104 -13.86 8.25 -2.36
N GLY A 105 -13.38 7.50 -1.36
CA GLY A 105 -13.38 7.90 0.05
C GLY A 105 -12.00 8.31 0.57
N ASP A 106 -11.97 8.74 1.81
CA ASP A 106 -10.75 9.10 2.54
C ASP A 106 -9.95 7.83 2.88
N THR A 107 -9.05 7.45 1.99
CA THR A 107 -8.22 6.24 2.06
C THR A 107 -7.38 6.21 3.36
N LEU A 108 -7.09 7.38 3.95
CA LEU A 108 -6.31 7.45 5.18
C LEU A 108 -7.10 6.95 6.39
N LYS A 109 -8.44 7.03 6.36
CA LYS A 109 -9.29 6.55 7.47
C LYS A 109 -9.25 5.04 7.71
N VAL A 110 -8.77 4.27 6.74
CA VAL A 110 -8.61 2.81 6.87
C VAL A 110 -7.22 2.39 7.32
N LEU A 111 -6.33 3.34 7.54
CA LEU A 111 -4.99 3.05 8.03
C LEU A 111 -5.00 2.85 9.55
N HIS A 112 -4.13 1.97 10.00
CA HIS A 112 -3.90 1.75 11.42
C HIS A 112 -3.36 3.03 12.08
N THR A 113 -3.70 3.26 13.35
CA THR A 113 -3.28 4.44 14.11
C THR A 113 -1.77 4.65 14.13
N SER A 114 -0.98 3.57 14.14
CA SER A 114 0.49 3.67 14.05
C SER A 114 0.97 4.21 12.69
N ALA A 115 0.33 3.81 11.58
CA ALA A 115 0.64 4.33 10.26
C ALA A 115 0.27 5.82 10.16
N LEU A 116 -0.90 6.21 10.67
CA LEU A 116 -1.31 7.61 10.71
C LEU A 116 -0.35 8.48 11.53
N ARG A 117 0.13 8.00 12.69
CA ARG A 117 1.14 8.72 13.49
C ARG A 117 2.46 8.86 12.74
N ALA A 118 2.91 7.79 12.06
CA ALA A 118 4.12 7.84 11.23
C ALA A 118 3.99 8.89 10.12
N LEU A 119 2.86 8.90 9.42
CA LEU A 119 2.56 9.87 8.37
C LEU A 119 2.49 11.30 8.90
N GLU A 120 1.89 11.52 10.06
CA GLU A 120 1.83 12.84 10.70
C GLU A 120 3.25 13.36 11.01
N ARG A 121 4.13 12.50 11.54
CA ARG A 121 5.52 12.88 11.80
C ARG A 121 6.29 13.20 10.52
N LEU A 122 6.14 12.37 9.48
CA LEU A 122 6.74 12.62 8.18
C LEU A 122 6.26 13.95 7.59
N ARG A 123 4.96 14.24 7.68
CA ARG A 123 4.39 15.51 7.23
C ARG A 123 4.96 16.70 7.99
N ASN A 124 5.08 16.60 9.32
CA ASN A 124 5.64 17.65 10.17
C ASN A 124 7.13 17.91 9.85
N ASN A 125 7.85 16.88 9.41
CA ASN A 125 9.24 17.01 8.93
C ASN A 125 9.36 17.53 7.50
N LYS A 126 8.23 17.84 6.82
CA LYS A 126 8.19 18.43 5.47
C LYS A 126 8.98 17.58 4.46
N VAL A 127 8.59 16.31 4.30
CA VAL A 127 9.20 15.39 3.32
C VAL A 127 9.19 16.03 1.94
N GLY A 128 10.37 16.21 1.33
CA GLY A 128 10.50 16.79 -0.01
C GLY A 128 10.67 15.77 -1.13
N LEU A 129 11.14 14.56 -0.79
CA LEU A 129 11.38 13.47 -1.73
C LEU A 129 10.96 12.14 -1.12
N VAL A 130 10.22 11.35 -1.87
CA VAL A 130 9.87 9.95 -1.57
C VAL A 130 10.47 9.05 -2.62
N ILE A 131 11.30 8.10 -2.20
CA ILE A 131 11.87 7.08 -3.10
C ILE A 131 11.16 5.76 -2.81
N LEU A 132 10.50 5.21 -3.83
CA LEU A 132 9.74 3.96 -3.77
C LEU A 132 10.52 2.87 -4.49
N ASP A 133 11.17 2.00 -3.70
CA ASP A 133 11.89 0.84 -4.23
C ASP A 133 10.89 -0.27 -4.59
N GLU A 134 11.20 -1.04 -5.64
CA GLU A 134 10.31 -2.08 -6.19
C GLU A 134 8.89 -1.56 -6.50
N CYS A 135 8.82 -0.37 -7.09
CA CYS A 135 7.55 0.34 -7.30
C CYS A 135 6.55 -0.42 -8.21
N HIS A 136 7.00 -1.45 -8.94
CA HIS A 136 6.10 -2.31 -9.74
C HIS A 136 5.09 -3.10 -8.89
N HIS A 137 5.36 -3.28 -7.59
CA HIS A 137 4.41 -3.88 -6.66
C HIS A 137 3.27 -2.92 -6.24
N LEU A 138 3.38 -1.64 -6.59
CA LEU A 138 2.43 -0.60 -6.19
C LEU A 138 1.22 -0.48 -7.14
N MET A 139 0.88 -1.57 -7.80
CA MET A 139 -0.36 -1.69 -8.59
C MET A 139 -1.56 -1.95 -7.67
N GLY A 140 -2.76 -1.55 -8.10
CA GLY A 140 -3.99 -1.85 -7.38
C GLY A 140 -4.14 -1.09 -6.05
N HIS A 141 -4.45 -1.81 -4.97
CA HIS A 141 -4.75 -1.20 -3.67
C HIS A 141 -3.61 -0.34 -3.12
N TRP A 142 -2.37 -0.84 -3.16
CA TRP A 142 -1.21 -0.13 -2.65
C TRP A 142 -0.94 1.20 -3.36
N GLY A 143 -1.11 1.23 -4.69
CA GLY A 143 -0.96 2.46 -5.46
C GLY A 143 -1.97 3.53 -5.04
N ARG A 144 -3.21 3.12 -4.70
CA ARG A 144 -4.25 4.05 -4.21
C ARG A 144 -3.89 4.63 -2.84
N VAL A 145 -3.46 3.77 -1.92
CA VAL A 145 -3.05 4.21 -0.58
C VAL A 145 -1.87 5.18 -0.67
N LEU A 146 -0.86 4.85 -1.47
CA LEU A 146 0.32 5.70 -1.62
C LEU A 146 0.02 7.03 -2.32
N ALA A 147 -0.92 7.07 -3.26
CA ALA A 147 -1.37 8.33 -3.84
C ALA A 147 -2.01 9.25 -2.78
N ALA A 148 -2.89 8.70 -1.93
CA ALA A 148 -3.48 9.45 -0.82
C ALA A 148 -2.44 9.86 0.24
N VAL A 149 -1.46 9.00 0.52
CA VAL A 149 -0.33 9.32 1.41
C VAL A 149 0.51 10.47 0.82
N ASN A 150 0.80 10.43 -0.47
CA ASN A 150 1.57 11.49 -1.14
C ASN A 150 0.86 12.85 -1.05
N GLU A 151 -0.44 12.87 -1.30
CA GLU A 151 -1.27 14.08 -1.14
C GLU A 151 -1.26 14.56 0.32
N TYR A 152 -1.41 13.66 1.29
CA TYR A 152 -1.35 13.99 2.71
C TYR A 152 -0.01 14.58 3.14
N LEU A 153 1.09 14.12 2.56
CA LEU A 153 2.45 14.63 2.81
C LEU A 153 2.72 15.99 2.13
N GLY A 154 1.81 16.49 1.30
CA GLY A 154 1.93 17.76 0.61
C GLY A 154 2.56 17.64 -0.79
N ASN A 155 2.37 16.50 -1.44
CA ASN A 155 2.87 16.19 -2.78
C ASN A 155 4.39 16.34 -2.93
N PRO A 156 5.21 15.63 -2.13
CA PRO A 156 6.64 15.56 -2.34
C PRO A 156 6.97 15.01 -3.74
N ILE A 157 8.19 15.24 -4.21
CA ILE A 157 8.69 14.60 -5.42
C ILE A 157 8.73 13.09 -5.19
N VAL A 158 8.26 12.32 -6.16
CA VAL A 158 8.26 10.85 -6.10
C VAL A 158 9.23 10.30 -7.13
N LEU A 159 10.12 9.40 -6.68
CA LEU A 159 11.02 8.63 -7.53
C LEU A 159 10.70 7.14 -7.38
N GLY A 160 10.28 6.50 -8.46
CA GLY A 160 10.06 5.05 -8.52
C GLY A 160 11.29 4.32 -9.04
N LEU A 161 11.73 3.29 -8.31
CA LEU A 161 12.80 2.39 -8.71
C LEU A 161 12.24 0.99 -8.93
N THR A 162 12.62 0.34 -10.03
CA THR A 162 12.23 -1.05 -10.30
C THR A 162 13.14 -1.70 -11.33
N ALA A 163 13.47 -2.96 -11.14
CA ALA A 163 14.14 -3.78 -12.14
C ALA A 163 13.14 -4.38 -13.16
N THR A 164 11.87 -4.44 -12.82
CA THR A 164 10.81 -5.09 -13.61
C THR A 164 9.58 -4.17 -13.71
N PRO A 165 9.55 -3.25 -14.67
CA PRO A 165 8.37 -2.42 -14.90
C PRO A 165 7.11 -3.29 -15.06
N PRO A 166 5.95 -2.83 -14.59
CA PRO A 166 4.73 -3.64 -14.62
C PRO A 166 4.33 -4.00 -16.06
N ASP A 167 3.97 -5.27 -16.26
CA ASP A 167 3.44 -5.75 -17.54
C ASP A 167 2.00 -5.19 -17.72
N THR A 168 1.91 -4.16 -18.55
CA THR A 168 0.65 -3.48 -18.86
C THR A 168 -0.40 -4.38 -19.52
N LYS A 169 0.03 -5.54 -20.05
CA LYS A 169 -0.90 -6.52 -20.67
C LYS A 169 -1.59 -7.40 -19.65
N LYS A 170 -0.98 -7.62 -18.48
CA LYS A 170 -1.50 -8.47 -17.41
C LYS A 170 -2.27 -7.71 -16.34
N ALA A 171 -2.01 -6.42 -16.20
CA ALA A 171 -2.68 -5.57 -15.21
C ALA A 171 -3.99 -5.00 -15.76
N GLY A 172 -4.94 -4.71 -14.88
CA GLY A 172 -6.19 -4.07 -15.26
C GLY A 172 -5.96 -2.65 -15.82
N PRO A 173 -6.73 -2.22 -16.84
CA PRO A 173 -6.53 -0.92 -17.49
C PRO A 173 -6.53 0.26 -16.51
N THR A 174 -7.35 0.19 -15.47
CA THR A 174 -7.46 1.24 -14.43
C THR A 174 -6.20 1.31 -13.58
N ASP A 175 -5.60 0.18 -13.23
CA ASP A 175 -4.39 0.15 -12.41
C ASP A 175 -3.17 0.60 -13.23
N VAL A 176 -3.09 0.20 -14.49
CA VAL A 176 -2.07 0.69 -15.44
C VAL A 176 -2.14 2.21 -15.58
N ARG A 177 -3.35 2.74 -15.83
CA ARG A 177 -3.54 4.17 -15.98
C ARG A 177 -3.07 4.91 -14.73
N ARG A 178 -3.47 4.47 -13.54
CA ARG A 178 -3.08 5.08 -12.26
C ARG A 178 -1.58 5.01 -12.01
N TYR A 179 -0.96 3.87 -12.33
CA TYR A 179 0.50 3.73 -12.24
C TYR A 179 1.20 4.75 -13.14
N MET A 180 0.74 4.89 -14.39
CA MET A 180 1.30 5.85 -15.34
C MET A 180 1.01 7.31 -14.97
N GLU A 181 -0.15 7.60 -14.35
CA GLU A 181 -0.47 8.93 -13.82
C GLU A 181 0.41 9.30 -12.62
N TYR A 182 0.83 8.31 -11.82
CA TYR A 182 1.61 8.52 -10.61
C TYR A 182 3.12 8.57 -10.86
N PHE A 183 3.65 7.66 -11.68
CA PHE A 183 5.08 7.57 -11.98
C PHE A 183 5.47 8.14 -13.34
N GLY A 184 4.54 8.20 -14.27
CA GLY A 184 4.86 8.54 -15.66
C GLY A 184 5.51 7.41 -16.45
N PRO A 185 6.08 7.72 -17.61
CA PRO A 185 6.91 6.80 -18.37
C PRO A 185 8.27 6.59 -17.66
N VAL A 186 9.01 5.58 -18.09
CA VAL A 186 10.37 5.35 -17.60
C VAL A 186 11.27 6.49 -18.07
N ASP A 187 11.84 7.25 -17.14
CA ASP A 187 12.73 8.39 -17.43
C ASP A 187 14.16 7.95 -17.70
N TYR A 188 14.61 6.87 -17.02
CA TYR A 188 15.97 6.36 -17.14
C TYR A 188 16.00 4.84 -16.99
N GLU A 189 16.76 4.17 -17.88
CA GLU A 189 16.94 2.73 -17.86
C GLU A 189 18.43 2.38 -17.92
N VAL A 190 18.89 1.48 -17.06
CA VAL A 190 20.20 0.85 -17.13
C VAL A 190 20.04 -0.51 -17.81
N PRO A 191 20.58 -0.71 -19.03
CA PRO A 191 20.44 -1.99 -19.73
C PRO A 191 21.14 -3.12 -18.98
N VAL A 192 20.51 -4.31 -18.90
CA VAL A 192 21.07 -5.51 -18.25
C VAL A 192 22.51 -5.80 -18.66
N PRO A 193 22.92 -5.71 -19.96
CA PRO A 193 24.31 -5.93 -20.36
C PRO A 193 25.31 -4.96 -19.69
N ALA A 194 24.91 -3.71 -19.43
CA ALA A 194 25.76 -2.75 -18.73
C ALA A 194 25.95 -3.16 -17.26
N VAL A 195 24.88 -3.56 -16.58
CA VAL A 195 24.91 -4.00 -15.17
C VAL A 195 25.74 -5.27 -15.00
N VAL A 196 25.68 -6.20 -15.98
CA VAL A 196 26.54 -7.40 -16.02
C VAL A 196 28.00 -7.03 -16.23
N LYS A 197 28.28 -6.11 -17.17
CA LYS A 197 29.65 -5.63 -17.43
C LYS A 197 30.30 -4.99 -16.22
N ASP A 198 29.50 -4.24 -15.45
CA ASP A 198 29.96 -3.57 -14.23
C ASP A 198 30.04 -4.52 -13.01
N GLY A 199 29.70 -5.79 -13.18
CA GLY A 199 29.83 -6.83 -12.16
C GLY A 199 28.70 -6.85 -11.10
N PHE A 200 27.64 -6.07 -11.28
CA PHE A 200 26.49 -6.05 -10.35
C PHE A 200 25.48 -7.17 -10.60
N LEU A 201 25.50 -7.80 -11.78
CA LEU A 201 24.75 -9.00 -12.11
C LEU A 201 25.67 -10.10 -12.61
N ALA A 202 25.29 -11.37 -12.32
CA ALA A 202 25.99 -12.53 -12.87
C ALA A 202 25.82 -12.56 -14.42
N PRO A 203 26.86 -12.96 -15.16
CA PRO A 203 26.72 -13.20 -16.58
C PRO A 203 25.71 -14.32 -16.83
N TYR A 204 24.92 -14.18 -17.89
CA TYR A 204 23.92 -15.15 -18.31
C TYR A 204 24.18 -15.64 -19.74
N GLN A 205 23.68 -16.81 -20.05
CA GLN A 205 23.73 -17.38 -21.38
C GLN A 205 22.34 -17.91 -21.76
N ASP A 206 21.79 -17.40 -22.85
CA ASP A 206 20.55 -17.92 -23.42
C ASP A 206 20.84 -19.14 -24.29
N LEU A 207 20.20 -20.26 -23.96
CA LEU A 207 20.28 -21.50 -24.75
C LEU A 207 18.97 -21.72 -25.46
N ALA A 208 18.97 -21.65 -26.80
CA ALA A 208 17.82 -21.99 -27.62
C ALA A 208 17.91 -23.42 -28.12
N TYR A 209 16.94 -24.27 -27.81
CA TYR A 209 16.80 -25.61 -28.34
C TYR A 209 15.78 -25.63 -29.48
N LEU A 210 16.22 -25.98 -30.68
CA LEU A 210 15.33 -26.21 -31.81
C LEU A 210 14.93 -27.69 -31.81
N VAL A 211 13.68 -28.00 -31.52
CA VAL A 211 13.12 -29.34 -31.66
C VAL A 211 12.56 -29.49 -33.09
N ARG A 212 13.03 -30.50 -33.82
CA ARG A 212 12.51 -30.88 -35.16
C ARG A 212 11.32 -31.82 -35.04
#